data_4ed9f6dd1dcff208f4f91fa124882f9f
#
_entry.id   4ed9f6dd1dcff208f4f91fa124882f9f
#
_cell.length_a   1.000
_cell.length_b   1.000
_cell.length_c   1.000
_cell.angle_alpha   90.00
_cell.angle_beta   90.00
_cell.angle_gamma   90.00
#
_symmetry.space_group_name_H-M   'P 1'
#
loop_
_entity.id
_entity.type
_entity.pdbx_description
1 polymer ?
#
loop_
_entity_poly.entity_id
_entity_poly.type
_entity_poly.pdbx_seq_one_letter_code
_entity_poly.pdbx_strand_id
1 'polypeptide(L)'
;TYLGRDFLKCCGHDQKWQGMTEVFEKLKAYNEKKLGESGIDTLVTSCAECFRTFAMDYELEDMKVMHTTEYLIENGFEMDLAVSEDVTVTYDDPCRLGRQMNIYDEPRALVKAVDGVDLVEMEHTGEDALCCGVSSMMSCNENSRALRLQRFDEVKATGPEIMLTRCPKCVSHFEGLQFEGEP
;
A
#
# COMPACT_ATOMS: atom_id res chain seq x y z
N THR A 1 8.81 18.23 -4.65
CA THR A 1 7.83 18.73 -5.63
C THR A 1 6.60 17.84 -5.61
N TYR A 2 5.42 18.41 -5.49
CA TYR A 2 4.15 17.69 -5.57
C TYR A 2 3.65 17.71 -7.03
N LEU A 3 3.45 16.55 -7.61
CA LEU A 3 2.81 16.43 -8.91
C LEU A 3 1.29 16.55 -8.70
N GLY A 4 0.71 17.66 -9.16
CA GLY A 4 -0.70 17.96 -8.97
C GLY A 4 -1.64 16.89 -9.54
N ARG A 5 -2.86 16.87 -9.04
CA ARG A 5 -3.90 15.87 -9.38
C ARG A 5 -4.13 15.66 -10.88
N ASP A 6 -3.96 16.72 -11.66
CA ASP A 6 -4.20 16.70 -13.10
C ASP A 6 -2.95 16.40 -13.93
N PHE A 7 -1.78 16.19 -13.27
CA PHE A 7 -0.52 15.94 -13.96
C PHE A 7 -0.44 14.51 -14.49
N LEU A 8 -0.73 13.53 -13.63
CA LEU A 8 -0.79 12.12 -13.98
C LEU A 8 -2.23 11.59 -14.02
N LYS A 9 -2.44 10.58 -14.84
CA LYS A 9 -3.65 9.74 -14.80
C LYS A 9 -3.45 8.57 -13.85
N CYS A 10 -4.49 7.72 -13.68
CA CYS A 10 -4.38 6.47 -12.95
C CYS A 10 -3.17 5.67 -13.45
N CYS A 11 -2.45 5.00 -12.54
CA CYS A 11 -1.32 4.14 -12.89
C CYS A 11 -1.70 2.94 -13.76
N GLY A 12 -2.99 2.63 -13.86
CA GLY A 12 -3.49 1.53 -14.69
C GLY A 12 -3.37 0.14 -14.06
N HIS A 13 -3.05 0.06 -12.77
CA HIS A 13 -2.90 -1.23 -12.07
C HIS A 13 -4.10 -2.16 -12.32
N ASP A 14 -5.30 -1.69 -12.01
CA ASP A 14 -6.52 -2.50 -12.14
C ASP A 14 -6.80 -2.88 -13.59
N GLN A 15 -6.60 -1.96 -14.51
CA GLN A 15 -6.81 -2.21 -15.95
C GLN A 15 -5.90 -3.33 -16.44
N LYS A 16 -4.61 -3.28 -16.07
CA LYS A 16 -3.67 -4.34 -16.42
C LYS A 16 -4.09 -5.70 -15.87
N TRP A 17 -4.41 -5.76 -14.57
CA TRP A 17 -4.75 -7.02 -13.90
C TRP A 17 -6.13 -7.58 -14.28
N GLN A 18 -7.01 -6.76 -14.84
CA GLN A 18 -8.29 -7.17 -15.43
C GLN A 18 -8.19 -7.56 -16.92
N GLY A 19 -6.99 -7.50 -17.50
CA GLY A 19 -6.78 -7.80 -18.92
C GLY A 19 -7.22 -6.70 -19.88
N MET A 20 -7.47 -5.47 -19.36
CA MET A 20 -7.83 -4.29 -20.18
C MET A 20 -6.55 -3.66 -20.77
N THR A 21 -5.79 -4.45 -21.52
CA THR A 21 -4.45 -4.09 -21.99
C THR A 21 -4.41 -2.78 -22.77
N GLU A 22 -5.33 -2.57 -23.69
CA GLU A 22 -5.36 -1.32 -24.48
C GLU A 22 -5.57 -0.07 -23.63
N VAL A 23 -6.37 -0.19 -22.55
CA VAL A 23 -6.59 0.94 -21.63
C VAL A 23 -5.34 1.17 -20.79
N PHE A 24 -4.72 0.11 -20.30
CA PHE A 24 -3.48 0.19 -19.57
C PHE A 24 -2.37 0.87 -20.40
N GLU A 25 -2.14 0.43 -21.63
CA GLU A 25 -1.11 1.00 -22.51
C GLU A 25 -1.33 2.49 -22.81
N LYS A 26 -2.58 2.93 -22.97
CA LYS A 26 -2.90 4.36 -23.13
C LYS A 26 -2.59 5.18 -21.88
N LEU A 27 -2.86 4.63 -20.69
CA LEU A 27 -2.53 5.27 -19.41
C LEU A 27 -1.02 5.34 -19.21
N LYS A 28 -0.32 4.21 -19.47
CA LYS A 28 1.13 4.08 -19.41
C LYS A 28 1.80 5.14 -20.29
N ALA A 29 1.51 5.14 -21.58
CA ALA A 29 2.12 6.08 -22.54
C ALA A 29 1.87 7.55 -22.16
N TYR A 30 0.68 7.89 -21.65
CA TYR A 30 0.39 9.25 -21.19
C TYR A 30 1.25 9.62 -19.98
N ASN A 31 1.32 8.74 -18.97
CA ASN A 31 2.05 9.02 -17.74
C ASN A 31 3.56 9.03 -17.96
N GLU A 32 4.11 8.12 -18.76
CA GLU A 32 5.54 8.11 -19.13
C GLU A 32 5.96 9.41 -19.81
N LYS A 33 5.16 9.88 -20.79
CA LYS A 33 5.40 11.17 -21.41
C LYS A 33 5.41 12.31 -20.40
N LYS A 34 4.43 12.35 -19.48
CA LYS A 34 4.33 13.39 -18.47
C LYS A 34 5.47 13.35 -17.45
N LEU A 35 5.86 12.17 -17.02
CA LEU A 35 6.98 11.98 -16.11
C LEU A 35 8.30 12.40 -16.79
N GLY A 36 8.53 12.02 -18.04
CA GLY A 36 9.71 12.46 -18.82
C GLY A 36 9.77 13.99 -19.01
N GLU A 37 8.62 14.66 -19.16
CA GLU A 37 8.54 16.13 -19.27
C GLU A 37 8.75 16.84 -17.91
N SER A 38 8.68 16.13 -16.78
CA SER A 38 8.67 16.74 -15.44
C SER A 38 10.05 17.18 -14.93
N GLY A 39 11.11 16.55 -15.45
CA GLY A 39 12.49 16.77 -14.97
C GLY A 39 12.76 16.24 -13.55
N ILE A 40 11.90 15.36 -13.01
CA ILE A 40 12.16 14.67 -11.76
C ILE A 40 13.02 13.44 -12.00
N ASP A 41 13.89 13.11 -11.06
CA ASP A 41 14.72 11.92 -11.03
C ASP A 41 14.15 10.81 -10.11
N THR A 42 13.24 11.17 -9.22
CA THR A 42 12.65 10.26 -8.24
C THR A 42 11.13 10.44 -8.17
N LEU A 43 10.40 9.35 -8.42
CA LEU A 43 8.95 9.28 -8.26
C LEU A 43 8.60 8.57 -6.95
N VAL A 44 8.00 9.30 -6.01
CA VAL A 44 7.57 8.74 -4.72
C VAL A 44 6.06 8.59 -4.71
N THR A 45 5.56 7.41 -4.33
CA THR A 45 4.13 7.13 -4.21
C THR A 45 3.80 6.44 -2.89
N SER A 46 2.64 6.78 -2.32
CA SER A 46 2.14 6.19 -1.07
C SER A 46 1.23 4.98 -1.27
N CYS A 47 0.93 4.62 -2.51
CA CYS A 47 0.09 3.48 -2.85
C CYS A 47 0.93 2.29 -3.28
N ALA A 48 0.81 1.16 -2.59
CA ALA A 48 1.52 -0.08 -2.89
C ALA A 48 1.29 -0.58 -4.33
N GLU A 49 0.06 -0.44 -4.85
CA GLU A 49 -0.28 -0.84 -6.23
C GLU A 49 0.34 0.11 -7.26
N CYS A 50 0.27 1.43 -7.03
CA CYS A 50 0.89 2.40 -7.91
C CYS A 50 2.42 2.24 -7.93
N PHE A 51 3.03 2.08 -6.75
CA PHE A 51 4.46 1.83 -6.63
C PHE A 51 4.90 0.63 -7.47
N ARG A 52 4.30 -0.52 -7.22
CA ARG A 52 4.59 -1.75 -7.97
C ARG A 52 4.39 -1.56 -9.48
N THR A 53 3.32 -0.88 -9.88
CA THR A 53 2.99 -0.69 -11.29
C THR A 53 3.99 0.23 -11.98
N PHE A 54 4.34 1.36 -11.39
CA PHE A 54 5.37 2.25 -11.94
C PHE A 54 6.76 1.60 -11.96
N ALA A 55 7.12 0.83 -10.93
CA ALA A 55 8.43 0.20 -10.84
C ALA A 55 8.62 -1.00 -11.78
N MET A 56 7.54 -1.74 -12.09
CA MET A 56 7.63 -3.03 -12.78
C MET A 56 7.03 -3.04 -14.19
N ASP A 57 6.09 -2.13 -14.46
CA ASP A 57 5.28 -2.18 -15.68
C ASP A 57 5.50 -0.98 -16.61
N TYR A 58 6.13 0.08 -16.10
CA TYR A 58 6.47 1.30 -16.84
C TYR A 58 7.93 1.28 -17.27
N GLU A 59 8.25 2.01 -18.33
CA GLU A 59 9.61 2.20 -18.85
C GLU A 59 10.15 3.57 -18.38
N LEU A 60 10.65 3.60 -17.13
CA LEU A 60 11.14 4.81 -16.45
C LEU A 60 12.65 4.66 -16.17
N GLU A 61 13.47 4.42 -17.24
CA GLU A 61 14.88 4.03 -17.14
C GLU A 61 15.74 5.02 -16.34
N ASP A 62 15.46 6.31 -16.44
CA ASP A 62 16.23 7.38 -15.78
C ASP A 62 15.56 7.87 -14.48
N MET A 63 14.56 7.17 -13.97
CA MET A 63 13.77 7.60 -12.83
C MET A 63 13.73 6.53 -11.75
N LYS A 64 14.19 6.88 -10.54
CA LYS A 64 14.00 6.01 -9.37
C LYS A 64 12.54 6.03 -8.94
N VAL A 65 11.91 4.88 -8.84
CA VAL A 65 10.56 4.74 -8.30
C VAL A 65 10.65 4.21 -6.88
N MET A 66 10.03 4.90 -5.93
CA MET A 66 10.08 4.53 -4.51
C MET A 66 8.70 4.55 -3.88
N HIS A 67 8.49 3.64 -2.94
CA HIS A 67 7.38 3.79 -2.01
C HIS A 67 7.72 4.83 -0.92
N THR A 68 6.72 5.52 -0.40
CA THR A 68 6.92 6.56 0.63
C THR A 68 7.69 6.05 1.83
N THR A 69 7.50 4.78 2.23
CA THR A 69 8.19 4.19 3.39
C THR A 69 9.70 4.05 3.14
N GLU A 70 10.10 3.58 1.96
CA GLU A 70 11.51 3.50 1.57
C GLU A 70 12.14 4.89 1.52
N TYR A 71 11.43 5.83 0.84
CA TYR A 71 11.94 7.19 0.69
C TYR A 71 12.20 7.88 2.03
N LEU A 72 11.30 7.72 3.00
CA LEU A 72 11.45 8.30 4.32
C LEU A 72 12.61 7.68 5.09
N ILE A 73 12.78 6.37 5.03
CA ILE A 73 13.90 5.68 5.70
C ILE A 73 15.24 6.05 5.06
N GLU A 74 15.35 6.03 3.72
CA GLU A 74 16.61 6.35 3.04
C GLU A 74 17.04 7.81 3.21
N ASN A 75 16.11 8.74 3.32
CA ASN A 75 16.40 10.17 3.43
C ASN A 75 16.45 10.70 4.87
N GLY A 76 16.47 9.83 5.86
CA GLY A 76 16.58 10.20 7.26
C GLY A 76 15.31 10.92 7.73
N PHE A 77 14.26 10.15 7.98
CA PHE A 77 13.04 10.68 8.56
C PHE A 77 13.28 11.01 10.04
N GLU A 78 13.62 12.26 10.31
CA GLU A 78 13.70 12.80 11.67
C GLU A 78 12.41 13.58 11.96
N MET A 79 11.45 12.93 12.56
CA MET A 79 10.29 13.60 13.13
C MET A 79 10.15 13.15 14.59
N ASP A 80 10.02 14.10 15.47
CA ASP A 80 9.64 13.88 16.87
C ASP A 80 8.13 13.61 16.89
N LEU A 81 7.77 12.35 16.57
CA LEU A 81 6.40 11.91 16.51
C LEU A 81 6.05 11.14 17.77
N ALA A 82 4.98 11.55 18.41
CA ALA A 82 4.41 10.86 19.55
C ALA A 82 2.89 10.82 19.44
N VAL A 83 2.28 9.79 19.96
CA VAL A 83 0.83 9.75 20.17
C VAL A 83 0.49 10.34 21.55
N SER A 84 -0.73 10.86 21.72
CA SER A 84 -1.17 11.47 22.98
C SER A 84 -1.38 10.46 24.10
N GLU A 85 -1.66 9.22 23.76
CA GLU A 85 -1.86 8.08 24.65
C GLU A 85 -1.21 6.86 23.99
N ASP A 86 -0.62 5.98 24.81
CA ASP A 86 -0.01 4.76 24.28
C ASP A 86 -1.07 3.92 23.54
N VAL A 87 -0.69 3.41 22.37
CA VAL A 87 -1.58 2.65 21.51
C VAL A 87 -0.90 1.40 20.97
N THR A 88 -1.62 0.29 21.00
CA THR A 88 -1.18 -0.97 20.43
C THR A 88 -1.67 -1.08 18.98
N VAL A 89 -0.75 -1.28 18.05
CA VAL A 89 -1.06 -1.39 16.62
C VAL A 89 -0.58 -2.70 16.03
N THR A 90 -1.22 -3.16 14.97
CA THR A 90 -0.70 -4.22 14.11
C THR A 90 -0.55 -3.73 12.68
N TYR A 91 0.29 -4.42 11.90
CA TYR A 91 0.54 -4.05 10.51
C TYR A 91 0.09 -5.16 9.55
N ASP A 92 -0.79 -4.81 8.62
CA ASP A 92 -1.17 -5.67 7.51
C ASP A 92 -0.24 -5.42 6.32
N ASP A 93 0.51 -6.43 5.92
CA ASP A 93 1.45 -6.37 4.80
C ASP A 93 0.73 -6.40 3.45
N PRO A 94 0.65 -5.28 2.71
CA PRO A 94 0.02 -5.29 1.40
C PRO A 94 0.81 -6.15 0.43
N CYS A 95 0.14 -7.09 -0.22
CA CYS A 95 0.79 -8.05 -1.12
C CYS A 95 1.60 -7.40 -2.25
N ARG A 96 1.21 -6.19 -2.69
CA ARG A 96 1.92 -5.44 -3.73
C ARG A 96 3.18 -4.76 -3.22
N LEU A 97 3.26 -4.45 -1.93
CA LEU A 97 4.45 -3.88 -1.32
C LEU A 97 5.38 -4.98 -0.81
N GLY A 98 4.86 -5.91 -0.02
CA GLY A 98 5.62 -7.01 0.55
C GLY A 98 6.01 -8.04 -0.53
N ARG A 99 5.11 -8.98 -0.86
CA ARG A 99 5.43 -10.12 -1.73
C ARG A 99 5.94 -9.78 -3.12
N GLN A 100 5.53 -8.66 -3.70
CA GLN A 100 5.96 -8.30 -5.06
C GLN A 100 7.18 -7.39 -5.11
N MET A 101 7.42 -6.60 -4.06
CA MET A 101 8.51 -5.62 -4.03
C MET A 101 9.49 -5.85 -2.88
N ASN A 102 9.24 -6.86 -2.02
CA ASN A 102 10.09 -7.24 -0.89
C ASN A 102 10.32 -6.12 0.13
N ILE A 103 9.30 -5.28 0.35
CA ILE A 103 9.34 -4.17 1.31
C ILE A 103 8.50 -4.54 2.53
N TYR A 104 9.17 -4.91 3.62
CA TYR A 104 8.58 -5.37 4.88
C TYR A 104 9.06 -4.58 6.10
N ASP A 105 10.33 -4.22 6.12
CA ASP A 105 10.99 -3.63 7.28
C ASP A 105 10.75 -2.11 7.38
N GLU A 106 10.73 -1.41 6.26
CA GLU A 106 10.59 0.04 6.21
C GLU A 106 9.26 0.54 6.82
N PRO A 107 8.10 -0.07 6.52
CA PRO A 107 6.86 0.30 7.19
C PRO A 107 6.91 0.09 8.70
N ARG A 108 7.51 -1.01 9.14
CA ARG A 108 7.66 -1.34 10.58
C ARG A 108 8.61 -0.38 11.28
N ALA A 109 9.71 -0.01 10.63
CA ALA A 109 10.65 0.96 11.17
C ALA A 109 9.98 2.32 11.38
N LEU A 110 9.15 2.78 10.45
CA LEU A 110 8.39 4.03 10.59
C LEU A 110 7.37 3.96 11.72
N VAL A 111 6.66 2.85 11.88
CA VAL A 111 5.68 2.67 12.97
C VAL A 111 6.40 2.70 14.33
N LYS A 112 7.52 1.98 14.46
CA LYS A 112 8.33 1.92 15.69
C LYS A 112 9.03 3.24 16.03
N ALA A 113 9.16 4.14 15.07
CA ALA A 113 9.73 5.48 15.30
C ALA A 113 8.76 6.46 15.93
N VAL A 114 7.50 6.09 16.14
CA VAL A 114 6.49 6.93 16.80
C VAL A 114 6.45 6.58 18.28
N ASP A 115 6.77 7.52 19.16
CA ASP A 115 6.73 7.32 20.60
C ASP A 115 5.31 7.04 21.10
N GLY A 116 5.16 6.04 21.98
CA GLY A 116 3.88 5.58 22.50
C GLY A 116 3.15 4.58 21.59
N VAL A 117 3.76 4.15 20.49
CA VAL A 117 3.20 3.09 19.62
C VAL A 117 3.87 1.75 19.90
N ASP A 118 3.07 0.75 20.28
CA ASP A 118 3.50 -0.64 20.43
C ASP A 118 3.04 -1.47 19.24
N LEU A 119 3.98 -1.99 18.46
CA LEU A 119 3.70 -2.82 17.28
C LEU A 119 3.68 -4.30 17.65
N VAL A 120 2.50 -4.91 17.56
CA VAL A 120 2.29 -6.36 17.72
C VAL A 120 2.00 -7.01 16.37
N GLU A 121 2.61 -8.16 16.12
CA GLU A 121 2.47 -8.84 14.84
C GLU A 121 1.34 -9.89 14.89
N MET A 122 0.63 -10.04 13.79
CA MET A 122 -0.35 -11.11 13.60
C MET A 122 0.33 -12.45 13.35
N GLU A 123 -0.41 -13.55 13.41
CA GLU A 123 0.12 -14.90 13.16
C GLU A 123 0.77 -14.99 11.77
N HIS A 124 0.06 -14.55 10.73
CA HIS A 124 0.59 -14.50 9.36
C HIS A 124 1.03 -13.08 9.02
N THR A 125 2.33 -12.86 8.99
CA THR A 125 2.96 -11.54 8.74
C THR A 125 4.13 -11.67 7.75
N GLY A 126 4.57 -10.57 7.19
CA GLY A 126 5.67 -10.56 6.21
C GLY A 126 5.32 -11.34 4.95
N GLU A 127 6.16 -12.31 4.59
CA GLU A 127 5.96 -13.14 3.39
C GLU A 127 4.71 -14.01 3.49
N ASP A 128 4.37 -14.45 4.70
CA ASP A 128 3.22 -15.32 4.97
C ASP A 128 1.91 -14.56 5.17
N ALA A 129 1.94 -13.21 5.13
CA ALA A 129 0.76 -12.39 5.37
C ALA A 129 -0.43 -12.80 4.49
N LEU A 130 -1.62 -12.91 5.08
CA LEU A 130 -2.84 -13.19 4.34
C LEU A 130 -3.23 -12.02 3.45
N CYS A 131 -3.90 -12.31 2.35
CA CYS A 131 -4.42 -11.25 1.47
C CYS A 131 -5.64 -10.60 2.10
N CYS A 132 -5.75 -9.28 1.97
CA CYS A 132 -6.96 -8.54 2.38
C CYS A 132 -8.23 -8.98 1.64
N GLY A 133 -8.11 -9.72 0.54
CA GLY A 133 -9.23 -10.27 -0.23
C GLY A 133 -9.77 -9.35 -1.31
N VAL A 134 -9.31 -8.11 -1.44
CA VAL A 134 -9.86 -7.19 -2.43
C VAL A 134 -9.55 -7.59 -3.87
N SER A 135 -8.42 -8.23 -4.10
CA SER A 135 -7.90 -8.61 -5.41
C SER A 135 -7.93 -7.48 -6.47
N SER A 136 -7.42 -7.74 -7.64
CA SER A 136 -7.52 -6.84 -8.80
C SER A 136 -8.96 -6.70 -9.34
N MET A 137 -9.85 -7.54 -8.88
CA MET A 137 -11.19 -7.65 -9.45
C MET A 137 -12.18 -6.65 -8.90
N MET A 138 -11.88 -6.02 -7.77
CA MET A 138 -12.75 -5.06 -7.10
C MET A 138 -14.20 -5.58 -6.89
N SER A 139 -14.35 -6.90 -6.91
CA SER A 139 -15.63 -7.55 -6.67
C SER A 139 -15.72 -7.99 -5.22
N CYS A 140 -16.69 -7.46 -4.51
CA CYS A 140 -17.02 -7.88 -3.16
C CYS A 140 -17.96 -9.10 -3.26
N ASN A 141 -17.39 -10.29 -3.34
CA ASN A 141 -18.12 -11.55 -3.34
C ASN A 141 -17.86 -12.36 -2.07
N GLU A 142 -18.51 -13.50 -1.91
CA GLU A 142 -18.38 -14.33 -0.72
C GLU A 142 -16.93 -14.75 -0.43
N ASN A 143 -16.13 -15.05 -1.45
CA ASN A 143 -14.72 -15.43 -1.29
C ASN A 143 -13.88 -14.25 -0.80
N SER A 144 -14.10 -13.08 -1.39
CA SER A 144 -13.44 -11.84 -0.99
C SER A 144 -13.79 -11.48 0.46
N ARG A 145 -15.06 -11.64 0.83
CA ARG A 145 -15.52 -11.42 2.20
C ARG A 145 -14.90 -12.44 3.19
N ALA A 146 -14.83 -13.71 2.80
CA ALA A 146 -14.22 -14.75 3.64
C ALA A 146 -12.74 -14.47 3.93
N LEU A 147 -11.96 -14.02 2.93
CA LEU A 147 -10.56 -13.64 3.12
C LEU A 147 -10.42 -12.44 4.07
N ARG A 148 -11.28 -11.43 3.94
CA ARG A 148 -11.30 -10.30 4.88
C ARG A 148 -11.58 -10.73 6.31
N LEU A 149 -12.60 -11.56 6.49
CA LEU A 149 -12.99 -12.07 7.81
C LEU A 149 -11.84 -12.85 8.45
N GLN A 150 -11.19 -13.73 7.70
CA GLN A 150 -10.04 -14.48 8.18
C GLN A 150 -8.92 -13.54 8.66
N ARG A 151 -8.67 -12.44 7.94
CA ARG A 151 -7.68 -11.45 8.35
C ARG A 151 -8.11 -10.72 9.63
N PHE A 152 -9.38 -10.36 9.76
CA PHE A 152 -9.91 -9.77 10.99
C PHE A 152 -9.90 -10.73 12.19
N ASP A 153 -10.07 -12.03 11.97
CA ASP A 153 -9.94 -13.01 13.04
C ASP A 153 -8.53 -13.04 13.62
N GLU A 154 -7.50 -12.87 12.79
CA GLU A 154 -6.12 -12.71 13.26
C GLU A 154 -5.93 -11.38 14.02
N VAL A 155 -6.49 -10.29 13.53
CA VAL A 155 -6.46 -9.01 14.25
C VAL A 155 -7.10 -9.15 15.63
N LYS A 156 -8.28 -9.77 15.72
CA LYS A 156 -8.97 -10.02 16.99
C LYS A 156 -8.14 -10.89 17.94
N ALA A 157 -7.50 -11.94 17.42
CA ALA A 157 -6.66 -12.84 18.20
C ALA A 157 -5.40 -12.13 18.73
N THR A 158 -4.85 -11.20 17.98
CA THR A 158 -3.69 -10.39 18.36
C THR A 158 -4.05 -9.27 19.32
N GLY A 159 -5.25 -8.69 19.19
CA GLY A 159 -5.84 -7.71 20.10
C GLY A 159 -5.30 -6.28 20.01
N PRO A 160 -4.83 -5.77 18.85
CA PRO A 160 -4.44 -4.38 18.72
C PRO A 160 -5.65 -3.45 18.73
N GLU A 161 -5.42 -2.18 19.03
CA GLU A 161 -6.44 -1.14 18.93
C GLU A 161 -6.61 -0.64 17.50
N ILE A 162 -5.52 -0.66 16.72
CA ILE A 162 -5.48 -0.17 15.32
C ILE A 162 -4.77 -1.15 14.42
N MET A 163 -5.36 -1.45 13.27
CA MET A 163 -4.68 -2.13 12.18
C MET A 163 -4.22 -1.11 11.13
N LEU A 164 -2.94 -1.11 10.86
CA LEU A 164 -2.29 -0.25 9.85
C LEU A 164 -2.05 -1.02 8.56
N THR A 165 -2.19 -0.36 7.42
CA THR A 165 -1.75 -0.88 6.12
C THR A 165 -1.32 0.26 5.20
N ARG A 166 -0.45 -0.04 4.21
CA ARG A 166 0.07 0.94 3.23
C ARG A 166 -0.54 0.78 1.83
N CYS A 167 -1.72 0.19 1.75
CA CYS A 167 -2.45 0.07 0.49
C CYS A 167 -3.85 0.68 0.65
N PRO A 168 -4.15 1.80 -0.06
CA PRO A 168 -5.47 2.44 0.01
C PRO A 168 -6.62 1.48 -0.33
N LYS A 169 -6.38 0.52 -1.21
CA LYS A 169 -7.39 -0.47 -1.58
C LYS A 169 -7.65 -1.46 -0.43
N CYS A 170 -6.61 -1.88 0.31
CA CYS A 170 -6.79 -2.70 1.50
C CYS A 170 -7.59 -1.92 2.56
N VAL A 171 -7.26 -0.65 2.79
CA VAL A 171 -8.02 0.22 3.71
C VAL A 171 -9.51 0.21 3.34
N SER A 172 -9.85 0.61 2.12
CA SER A 172 -11.26 0.68 1.68
C SER A 172 -11.98 -0.68 1.78
N HIS A 173 -11.25 -1.77 1.57
CA HIS A 173 -11.83 -3.11 1.64
C HIS A 173 -12.08 -3.54 3.09
N PHE A 174 -11.17 -3.23 4.00
CA PHE A 174 -11.35 -3.50 5.43
C PHE A 174 -12.46 -2.62 6.02
N GLU A 175 -12.48 -1.33 5.72
CA GLU A 175 -13.54 -0.41 6.15
C GLU A 175 -14.94 -0.90 5.74
N GLY A 176 -15.06 -1.54 4.58
CA GLY A 176 -16.33 -2.10 4.11
C GLY A 176 -16.96 -3.11 5.08
N LEU A 177 -16.16 -3.90 5.81
CA LEU A 177 -16.69 -4.80 6.86
C LEU A 177 -17.14 -4.07 8.12
N GLN A 178 -16.43 -3.01 8.49
CA GLN A 178 -16.81 -2.19 9.65
C GLN A 178 -18.19 -1.55 9.44
N PHE A 179 -18.51 -1.13 8.21
CA PHE A 179 -19.87 -0.65 7.86
C PHE A 179 -20.93 -1.76 7.92
N GLU A 180 -20.56 -3.01 7.75
CA GLU A 180 -21.45 -4.17 7.89
C GLU A 180 -21.64 -4.61 9.35
N GLY A 181 -21.00 -3.93 10.31
CA GLY A 181 -21.08 -4.19 11.74
C GLY A 181 -20.14 -5.26 12.26
N GLU A 182 -19.16 -5.65 11.47
CA GLU A 182 -18.00 -6.41 11.93
C GLU A 182 -17.00 -5.45 12.61
N PRO A 183 -16.18 -5.92 13.54
CA PRO A 183 -15.23 -5.08 14.27
C PRO A 183 -14.14 -4.51 13.40
#